data_f8e34ed687b7ac7bcb50f6433a74896c
#
_entry.id   f8e34ed687b7ac7bcb50f6433a74896c
#
_cell.length_a   1.000
_cell.length_b   1.000
_cell.length_c   1.000
_cell.angle_alpha   90.00
_cell.angle_beta   90.00
_cell.angle_gamma   90.00
#
_symmetry.space_group_name_H-M   'P 1'
#
loop_
_entity.id
_entity.type
_entity.pdbx_description
1 polymer ?
#
loop_
_entity_poly.entity_id
_entity_poly.type
_entity_poly.pdbx_seq_one_letter_code
_entity_poly.pdbx_strand_id
1 'polypeptide(L)'
;MTDPASSDADRVPRLWAIVGATGTGKSDLALDLAEVLRSRGNAAEIVNADAMQLYRGMDIGTAKLAPHERRGIPHHLFDVREVQEEAAVAWYQPLARSVITDIQRRGADAILVGGSGLYVSSVVFDFAFPPRDPVIRERLERELESEGVGGMLDRLRKLDPATASRVDPKNARRVIRALEVLEQGSVTHGASLPEQPALWQADTRLIGLHVDRGALVERLDARVEGMWQAGLVDEVQGLRREGLENGATAQRAIGYLSLIHI
;
A
#
# COMPACT_ATOMS: atom_id res chain seq x y z
N MET A 1 -18.43 -40.68 19.21
CA MET A 1 -18.31 -40.89 17.75
C MET A 1 -17.86 -39.58 17.20
N THR A 2 -16.56 -39.41 17.04
CA THR A 2 -15.91 -38.26 16.43
C THR A 2 -15.89 -38.52 14.93
N ASP A 3 -16.48 -37.59 14.17
CA ASP A 3 -16.54 -37.63 12.71
C ASP A 3 -15.10 -37.54 12.16
N PRO A 4 -14.62 -38.52 11.38
CA PRO A 4 -13.26 -38.46 10.87
C PRO A 4 -13.24 -37.67 9.57
N ALA A 5 -12.41 -36.64 9.56
CA ALA A 5 -11.74 -36.12 8.39
C ALA A 5 -12.64 -35.80 7.18
N SER A 6 -13.23 -34.61 7.16
CA SER A 6 -13.46 -33.96 5.88
C SER A 6 -12.07 -33.79 5.22
N SER A 7 -11.86 -34.49 4.11
CA SER A 7 -10.61 -34.45 3.36
C SER A 7 -10.28 -33.02 2.97
N ASP A 8 -9.10 -32.54 3.35
CA ASP A 8 -8.56 -31.21 3.08
C ASP A 8 -8.37 -30.92 1.56
N ALA A 9 -8.75 -31.89 0.71
CA ALA A 9 -8.63 -31.84 -0.74
C ALA A 9 -9.58 -30.86 -1.44
N ASP A 10 -10.67 -30.42 -0.77
CA ASP A 10 -11.67 -29.50 -1.33
C ASP A 10 -11.58 -28.09 -0.74
N ARG A 11 -10.53 -27.79 0.02
CA ARG A 11 -10.37 -26.47 0.62
C ARG A 11 -10.01 -25.43 -0.44
N VAL A 12 -10.82 -24.40 -0.58
CA VAL A 12 -10.50 -23.26 -1.43
C VAL A 12 -9.49 -22.35 -0.71
N PRO A 13 -8.34 -22.05 -1.33
CA PRO A 13 -7.37 -21.10 -0.79
C PRO A 13 -7.99 -19.72 -0.55
N ARG A 14 -7.61 -19.06 0.54
CA ARG A 14 -8.22 -17.81 0.97
C ARG A 14 -7.26 -16.62 0.85
N LEU A 15 -7.85 -15.45 0.76
CA LEU A 15 -7.16 -14.19 0.97
C LEU A 15 -7.37 -13.74 2.43
N TRP A 16 -6.27 -13.59 3.16
CA TRP A 16 -6.20 -12.97 4.47
C TRP A 16 -5.63 -11.58 4.31
N ALA A 17 -6.23 -10.56 4.90
CA ALA A 17 -5.71 -9.20 4.88
C ALA A 17 -5.50 -8.70 6.31
N ILE A 18 -4.23 -8.47 6.67
CA ILE A 18 -3.83 -7.99 7.99
C ILE A 18 -3.54 -6.49 7.90
N VAL A 19 -4.32 -5.71 8.62
CA VAL A 19 -4.29 -4.25 8.59
C VAL A 19 -4.08 -3.66 9.98
N GLY A 20 -3.55 -2.46 10.04
CA GLY A 20 -3.31 -1.73 11.29
C GLY A 20 -2.27 -0.64 11.12
N ALA A 21 -2.10 0.22 12.12
CA ALA A 21 -1.09 1.27 12.11
C ALA A 21 0.34 0.70 12.05
N THR A 22 1.30 1.53 11.69
CA THR A 22 2.73 1.19 11.80
C THR A 22 3.07 0.85 13.26
N GLY A 23 3.89 -0.17 13.50
CA GLY A 23 4.29 -0.59 14.85
C GLY A 23 3.30 -1.51 15.58
N THR A 24 2.18 -1.92 14.95
CA THR A 24 1.19 -2.79 15.62
C THR A 24 1.51 -4.28 15.59
N GLY A 25 2.60 -4.72 14.94
CA GLY A 25 2.99 -6.13 14.87
C GLY A 25 2.36 -6.91 13.71
N LYS A 26 1.94 -6.23 12.63
CA LYS A 26 1.31 -6.87 11.46
C LYS A 26 2.17 -7.96 10.82
N SER A 27 3.47 -7.68 10.65
CA SER A 27 4.41 -8.61 10.00
C SER A 27 4.60 -9.88 10.82
N ASP A 28 4.74 -9.73 12.15
CA ASP A 28 4.87 -10.88 13.05
C ASP A 28 3.61 -11.74 13.02
N LEU A 29 2.42 -11.11 13.12
CA LEU A 29 1.16 -11.85 13.03
C LEU A 29 1.00 -12.56 11.67
N ALA A 30 1.48 -11.96 10.59
CA ALA A 30 1.42 -12.60 9.27
C ALA A 30 2.30 -13.84 9.19
N LEU A 31 3.51 -13.76 9.75
CA LEU A 31 4.41 -14.89 9.87
C LEU A 31 3.80 -16.00 10.75
N ASP A 32 3.27 -15.64 11.92
CA ASP A 32 2.62 -16.58 12.84
C ASP A 32 1.41 -17.26 12.19
N LEU A 33 0.57 -16.51 11.47
CA LEU A 33 -0.57 -17.06 10.73
C LEU A 33 -0.10 -18.03 9.64
N ALA A 34 0.94 -17.67 8.89
CA ALA A 34 1.48 -18.56 7.85
C ALA A 34 2.03 -19.86 8.44
N GLU A 35 2.71 -19.80 9.59
CA GLU A 35 3.19 -21.00 10.31
C GLU A 35 2.04 -21.86 10.82
N VAL A 36 1.00 -21.24 11.37
CA VAL A 36 -0.21 -21.99 11.83
C VAL A 36 -0.92 -22.65 10.64
N LEU A 37 -1.05 -21.97 9.51
CA LEU A 37 -1.63 -22.58 8.31
C LEU A 37 -0.76 -23.75 7.82
N ARG A 38 0.55 -23.57 7.79
CA ARG A 38 1.51 -24.61 7.40
C ARG A 38 1.47 -25.84 8.32
N SER A 39 1.34 -25.64 9.63
CA SER A 39 1.21 -26.74 10.60
C SER A 39 -0.09 -27.55 10.44
N ARG A 40 -1.08 -26.97 9.78
CA ARG A 40 -2.35 -27.63 9.41
C ARG A 40 -2.34 -28.23 8.00
N GLY A 41 -1.19 -28.28 7.35
CA GLY A 41 -1.04 -28.82 6.00
C GLY A 41 -1.31 -27.83 4.88
N ASN A 42 -1.56 -26.55 5.17
CA ASN A 42 -1.90 -25.52 4.18
C ASN A 42 -0.70 -24.63 3.91
N ALA A 43 -0.25 -24.55 2.66
CA ALA A 43 0.75 -23.56 2.27
C ALA A 43 0.20 -22.13 2.41
N ALA A 44 1.06 -21.18 2.78
CA ALA A 44 0.71 -19.77 2.81
C ALA A 44 1.90 -18.90 2.40
N GLU A 45 1.61 -17.81 1.68
CA GLU A 45 2.61 -16.88 1.18
C GLU A 45 2.17 -15.44 1.48
N ILE A 46 3.13 -14.56 1.75
CA ILE A 46 2.87 -13.17 2.15
C ILE A 46 2.97 -12.24 0.94
N VAL A 47 2.02 -11.32 0.82
CA VAL A 47 1.98 -10.28 -0.21
C VAL A 47 2.06 -8.92 0.47
N ASN A 48 3.09 -8.15 0.13
CA ASN A 48 3.31 -6.82 0.70
C ASN A 48 2.29 -5.79 0.17
N ALA A 49 1.68 -5.03 1.08
CA ALA A 49 0.81 -3.89 0.80
C ALA A 49 1.29 -2.60 1.49
N ASP A 50 2.57 -2.51 1.82
CA ASP A 50 3.20 -1.26 2.23
C ASP A 50 3.83 -0.58 1.00
N ALA A 51 3.40 0.66 0.73
CA ALA A 51 3.82 1.42 -0.44
C ALA A 51 5.34 1.66 -0.50
N MET A 52 5.99 1.81 0.66
CA MET A 52 7.40 2.14 0.73
C MET A 52 8.30 0.90 0.66
N GLN A 53 7.80 -0.26 1.07
CA GLN A 53 8.53 -1.52 0.95
C GLN A 53 8.55 -2.09 -0.48
N LEU A 54 7.81 -1.47 -1.42
CA LEU A 54 7.89 -1.78 -2.85
C LEU A 54 9.26 -1.39 -3.44
N TYR A 55 9.92 -0.41 -2.84
CA TYR A 55 11.16 0.16 -3.36
C TYR A 55 12.39 -0.63 -2.93
N ARG A 56 13.26 -0.90 -3.90
CA ARG A 56 14.56 -1.52 -3.67
C ARG A 56 15.45 -0.61 -2.82
N GLY A 57 16.13 -1.19 -1.83
CA GLY A 57 17.05 -0.48 -0.96
C GLY A 57 16.40 0.39 0.11
N MET A 58 15.07 0.55 0.13
CA MET A 58 14.34 1.18 1.24
C MET A 58 13.99 0.11 2.29
N ASP A 59 14.97 -0.30 3.08
CA ASP A 59 14.86 -1.47 3.96
C ASP A 59 14.75 -1.08 5.43
N ILE A 60 15.74 -0.33 5.93
CA ILE A 60 15.83 0.07 7.34
C ILE A 60 14.65 1.02 7.68
N GLY A 61 14.52 2.13 6.96
CA GLY A 61 13.51 3.15 7.26
C GLY A 61 12.06 2.69 7.04
N THR A 62 11.85 1.61 6.30
CA THR A 62 10.54 0.98 6.12
C THR A 62 10.32 -0.23 7.04
N ALA A 63 11.37 -0.67 7.75
CA ALA A 63 11.44 -1.94 8.49
C ALA A 63 10.97 -3.13 7.64
N LYS A 64 11.50 -3.23 6.43
CA LYS A 64 11.31 -4.36 5.56
C LYS A 64 12.00 -5.59 6.16
N LEU A 65 11.30 -6.71 6.24
CA LEU A 65 11.88 -7.96 6.76
C LEU A 65 13.02 -8.45 5.88
N ALA A 66 14.18 -8.61 6.47
CA ALA A 66 15.32 -9.22 5.79
C ALA A 66 15.02 -10.71 5.48
N PRO A 67 15.64 -11.30 4.45
CA PRO A 67 15.36 -12.69 4.05
C PRO A 67 15.43 -13.71 5.19
N HIS A 68 16.38 -13.55 6.12
CA HIS A 68 16.55 -14.46 7.27
C HIS A 68 15.45 -14.31 8.33
N GLU A 69 14.73 -13.17 8.37
CA GLU A 69 13.62 -12.91 9.28
C GLU A 69 12.29 -13.48 8.78
N ARG A 70 12.21 -13.85 7.49
CA ARG A 70 10.97 -14.33 6.82
C ARG A 70 10.58 -15.76 7.18
N ARG A 71 11.30 -16.44 8.05
CA ARG A 71 11.02 -17.83 8.55
C ARG A 71 10.79 -18.84 7.42
N GLY A 72 11.46 -18.66 6.26
CA GLY A 72 11.25 -19.52 5.08
C GLY A 72 9.87 -19.41 4.43
N ILE A 73 9.11 -18.35 4.73
CA ILE A 73 7.82 -18.06 4.11
C ILE A 73 8.08 -17.18 2.87
N PRO A 74 7.54 -17.54 1.68
CA PRO A 74 7.66 -16.70 0.49
C PRO A 74 6.99 -15.34 0.72
N HIS A 75 7.71 -14.27 0.31
CA HIS A 75 7.21 -12.89 0.36
C HIS A 75 7.25 -12.29 -1.05
N HIS A 76 6.16 -11.66 -1.41
CA HIS A 76 5.96 -11.05 -2.72
C HIS A 76 5.82 -9.54 -2.62
N LEU A 77 6.16 -8.85 -3.69
CA LEU A 77 6.05 -7.39 -3.85
C LEU A 77 6.93 -6.60 -2.87
N PHE A 78 8.07 -7.16 -2.49
CA PHE A 78 9.21 -6.39 -2.02
C PHE A 78 10.14 -6.10 -3.20
N ASP A 79 10.80 -4.96 -3.20
CA ASP A 79 11.88 -4.61 -4.15
C ASP A 79 11.48 -4.69 -5.63
N VAL A 80 10.25 -4.27 -5.95
CA VAL A 80 9.67 -4.33 -7.30
C VAL A 80 9.66 -2.97 -8.01
N ARG A 81 10.21 -1.94 -7.38
CA ARG A 81 10.35 -0.58 -7.91
C ARG A 81 11.71 0.00 -7.58
N GLU A 82 12.26 0.76 -8.51
CA GLU A 82 13.41 1.64 -8.24
C GLU A 82 12.91 2.96 -7.63
N VAL A 83 13.75 3.63 -6.84
CA VAL A 83 13.34 4.84 -6.09
C VAL A 83 12.91 6.01 -6.95
N GLN A 84 13.32 6.05 -8.22
CA GLN A 84 12.90 7.07 -9.19
C GLN A 84 11.51 6.79 -9.77
N GLU A 85 11.04 5.54 -9.72
CA GLU A 85 9.78 5.15 -10.31
C GLU A 85 8.60 5.55 -9.42
N GLU A 86 7.47 5.83 -10.02
CA GLU A 86 6.27 6.10 -9.26
C GLU A 86 5.55 4.81 -8.88
N ALA A 87 5.30 4.58 -7.59
CA ALA A 87 4.39 3.56 -7.12
C ALA A 87 2.97 4.14 -7.03
N ALA A 88 2.15 3.88 -8.03
CA ALA A 88 0.75 4.29 -8.05
C ALA A 88 -0.16 3.09 -7.75
N VAL A 89 -1.27 3.34 -7.03
CA VAL A 89 -2.25 2.29 -6.70
C VAL A 89 -2.82 1.62 -7.94
N ALA A 90 -3.05 2.41 -9.02
CA ALA A 90 -3.54 1.89 -10.29
C ALA A 90 -2.58 0.87 -10.95
N TRP A 91 -1.28 0.99 -10.70
CA TRP A 91 -0.28 0.00 -11.10
C TRP A 91 -0.22 -1.18 -10.12
N TYR A 92 -0.26 -0.89 -8.81
CA TYR A 92 -0.10 -1.89 -7.76
C TYR A 92 -1.27 -2.89 -7.71
N GLN A 93 -2.51 -2.42 -7.79
CA GLN A 93 -3.70 -3.25 -7.67
C GLN A 93 -3.71 -4.47 -8.60
N PRO A 94 -3.58 -4.32 -9.93
CA PRO A 94 -3.60 -5.48 -10.83
C PRO A 94 -2.43 -6.42 -10.59
N LEU A 95 -1.25 -5.90 -10.25
CA LEU A 95 -0.07 -6.69 -9.92
C LEU A 95 -0.31 -7.53 -8.66
N ALA A 96 -0.80 -6.92 -7.57
CA ALA A 96 -1.06 -7.63 -6.32
C ALA A 96 -2.15 -8.69 -6.48
N ARG A 97 -3.24 -8.37 -7.19
CA ARG A 97 -4.31 -9.34 -7.50
C ARG A 97 -3.81 -10.51 -8.35
N SER A 98 -2.93 -10.26 -9.32
CA SER A 98 -2.29 -11.32 -10.13
C SER A 98 -1.46 -12.25 -9.27
N VAL A 99 -0.62 -11.71 -8.38
CA VAL A 99 0.20 -12.48 -7.43
C VAL A 99 -0.68 -13.32 -6.50
N ILE A 100 -1.72 -12.73 -5.91
CA ILE A 100 -2.66 -13.44 -5.04
C ILE A 100 -3.34 -14.59 -5.77
N THR A 101 -3.83 -14.33 -6.99
CA THR A 101 -4.48 -15.35 -7.82
C THR A 101 -3.51 -16.50 -8.15
N ASP A 102 -2.25 -16.20 -8.42
CA ASP A 102 -1.24 -17.19 -8.70
C ASP A 102 -0.90 -18.05 -7.47
N ILE A 103 -0.76 -17.43 -6.30
CA ILE A 103 -0.60 -18.14 -5.02
C ILE A 103 -1.76 -19.13 -4.80
N GLN A 104 -3.00 -18.65 -4.97
CA GLN A 104 -4.20 -19.46 -4.78
C GLN A 104 -4.32 -20.60 -5.79
N ARG A 105 -3.91 -20.39 -7.05
CA ARG A 105 -3.85 -21.47 -8.07
C ARG A 105 -2.88 -22.59 -7.72
N ARG A 106 -1.85 -22.29 -6.94
CA ARG A 106 -0.92 -23.29 -6.41
C ARG A 106 -1.44 -23.98 -5.14
N GLY A 107 -2.67 -23.69 -4.70
CA GLY A 107 -3.28 -24.28 -3.52
C GLY A 107 -2.85 -23.62 -2.19
N ALA A 108 -2.16 -22.47 -2.24
CA ALA A 108 -1.69 -21.74 -1.06
C ALA A 108 -2.62 -20.58 -0.69
N ASP A 109 -2.71 -20.24 0.59
CA ASP A 109 -3.37 -19.05 1.08
C ASP A 109 -2.48 -17.81 0.82
N ALA A 110 -3.10 -16.71 0.42
CA ALA A 110 -2.42 -15.43 0.30
C ALA A 110 -2.66 -14.57 1.56
N ILE A 111 -1.59 -14.03 2.16
CA ILE A 111 -1.67 -13.15 3.33
C ILE A 111 -1.20 -11.75 2.91
N LEU A 112 -2.14 -10.86 2.65
CA LEU A 112 -1.88 -9.46 2.32
C LEU A 112 -1.59 -8.68 3.60
N VAL A 113 -0.43 -8.02 3.67
CA VAL A 113 0.01 -7.31 4.88
C VAL A 113 0.43 -5.89 4.56
N GLY A 114 -0.15 -4.90 5.23
CA GLY A 114 0.28 -3.52 5.05
C GLY A 114 -0.40 -2.51 5.96
N GLY A 115 0.26 -1.35 6.08
CA GLY A 115 -0.26 -0.18 6.80
C GLY A 115 -0.78 0.92 5.86
N SER A 116 -0.51 0.80 4.56
CA SER A 116 -0.94 1.78 3.55
C SER A 116 -2.40 1.54 3.17
N GLY A 117 -3.33 2.21 3.86
CA GLY A 117 -4.76 1.96 3.76
C GLY A 117 -5.29 1.91 2.32
N LEU A 118 -4.85 2.84 1.45
CA LEU A 118 -5.26 2.86 0.04
C LEU A 118 -4.77 1.62 -0.73
N TYR A 119 -3.55 1.14 -0.45
CA TYR A 119 -2.99 -0.05 -1.11
C TYR A 119 -3.75 -1.31 -0.69
N VAL A 120 -3.96 -1.51 0.59
CA VAL A 120 -4.76 -2.64 1.09
C VAL A 120 -6.18 -2.58 0.54
N SER A 121 -6.86 -1.43 0.67
CA SER A 121 -8.23 -1.26 0.18
C SER A 121 -8.35 -1.51 -1.33
N SER A 122 -7.34 -1.12 -2.12
CA SER A 122 -7.34 -1.35 -3.57
C SER A 122 -7.36 -2.82 -3.93
N VAL A 123 -6.72 -3.67 -3.16
CA VAL A 123 -6.67 -5.11 -3.41
C VAL A 123 -7.91 -5.80 -2.88
N VAL A 124 -8.30 -5.47 -1.65
CA VAL A 124 -9.38 -6.15 -0.92
C VAL A 124 -10.76 -5.82 -1.47
N PHE A 125 -10.98 -4.56 -1.88
CA PHE A 125 -12.27 -4.11 -2.37
C PHE A 125 -12.27 -3.94 -3.88
N ASP A 126 -13.43 -4.11 -4.49
CA ASP A 126 -13.59 -4.00 -5.94
C ASP A 126 -13.67 -2.53 -6.37
N PHE A 127 -12.53 -1.86 -6.33
CA PHE A 127 -12.35 -0.50 -6.80
C PHE A 127 -11.78 -0.48 -8.22
N ALA A 128 -12.31 0.40 -9.05
CA ALA A 128 -11.71 0.77 -10.32
C ALA A 128 -10.87 2.04 -10.13
N PHE A 129 -9.61 1.98 -10.50
CA PHE A 129 -8.73 3.15 -10.52
C PHE A 129 -8.51 3.57 -11.98
N PRO A 130 -9.06 4.70 -12.41
CA PRO A 130 -8.78 5.23 -13.74
C PRO A 130 -7.27 5.36 -13.96
N PRO A 131 -6.74 5.03 -15.14
CA PRO A 131 -5.33 5.21 -15.43
C PRO A 131 -4.94 6.69 -15.30
N ARG A 132 -3.65 6.96 -15.16
CA ARG A 132 -3.13 8.33 -15.27
C ARG A 132 -2.89 8.66 -16.71
N ASP A 133 -3.24 9.88 -17.09
CA ASP A 133 -2.87 10.46 -18.38
C ASP A 133 -1.75 11.49 -18.16
N PRO A 134 -0.51 11.17 -18.58
CA PRO A 134 0.62 12.08 -18.37
C PRO A 134 0.43 13.46 -19.02
N VAL A 135 -0.24 13.51 -20.19
CA VAL A 135 -0.45 14.76 -20.94
C VAL A 135 -1.45 15.66 -20.21
N ILE A 136 -2.59 15.10 -19.80
CA ILE A 136 -3.59 15.84 -19.01
C ILE A 136 -2.95 16.29 -17.69
N ARG A 137 -2.22 15.41 -17.04
CA ARG A 137 -1.57 15.66 -15.75
C ARG A 137 -0.59 16.82 -15.81
N GLU A 138 0.34 16.79 -16.75
CA GLU A 138 1.35 17.85 -16.93
C GLU A 138 0.70 19.22 -17.24
N ARG A 139 -0.35 19.24 -18.03
CA ARG A 139 -1.11 20.45 -18.28
C ARG A 139 -1.77 20.99 -17.02
N LEU A 140 -2.47 20.14 -16.26
CA LEU A 140 -3.13 20.55 -15.01
C LEU A 140 -2.12 21.00 -13.94
N GLU A 141 -0.92 20.44 -13.90
CA GLU A 141 0.14 20.87 -12.99
C GLU A 141 0.69 22.26 -13.39
N ARG A 142 0.84 22.56 -14.67
CA ARG A 142 1.18 23.91 -15.15
C ARG A 142 0.06 24.93 -14.86
N GLU A 143 -1.20 24.54 -15.04
CA GLU A 143 -2.35 25.38 -14.71
C GLU A 143 -2.41 25.67 -13.19
N LEU A 144 -2.08 24.67 -12.34
CA LEU A 144 -1.96 24.86 -10.89
C LEU A 144 -0.91 25.93 -10.51
N GLU A 145 0.24 25.95 -11.20
CA GLU A 145 1.28 26.97 -10.96
C GLU A 145 0.79 28.38 -11.26
N SER A 146 -0.06 28.53 -12.27
CA SER A 146 -0.60 29.83 -12.70
C SER A 146 -1.85 30.29 -11.95
N GLU A 147 -2.78 29.37 -11.67
CA GLU A 147 -4.10 29.68 -11.09
C GLU A 147 -4.16 29.45 -9.57
N GLY A 148 -3.22 28.69 -9.06
CA GLY A 148 -3.22 28.22 -7.67
C GLY A 148 -4.31 27.19 -7.39
N VAL A 149 -4.24 26.57 -6.20
CA VAL A 149 -5.19 25.51 -5.81
C VAL A 149 -6.64 26.01 -5.72
N GLY A 150 -6.84 27.29 -5.41
CA GLY A 150 -8.15 27.92 -5.34
C GLY A 150 -8.86 27.95 -6.69
N GLY A 151 -8.18 28.42 -7.73
CA GLY A 151 -8.69 28.46 -9.10
C GLY A 151 -9.04 27.07 -9.62
N MET A 152 -8.14 26.11 -9.42
CA MET A 152 -8.37 24.72 -9.78
C MET A 152 -9.57 24.10 -9.05
N LEU A 153 -9.75 24.41 -7.77
CA LEU A 153 -10.91 23.96 -6.98
C LEU A 153 -12.21 24.60 -7.46
N ASP A 154 -12.21 25.87 -7.82
CA ASP A 154 -13.39 26.54 -8.37
C ASP A 154 -13.80 25.96 -9.72
N ARG A 155 -12.83 25.57 -10.54
CA ARG A 155 -13.08 24.81 -11.77
C ARG A 155 -13.71 23.45 -11.46
N LEU A 156 -13.16 22.71 -10.48
CA LEU A 156 -13.72 21.43 -10.05
C LEU A 156 -15.16 21.59 -9.53
N ARG A 157 -15.46 22.64 -8.75
CA ARG A 157 -16.80 22.94 -8.26
C ARG A 157 -17.81 23.18 -9.39
N LYS A 158 -17.38 23.80 -10.48
CA LYS A 158 -18.25 24.04 -11.64
C LYS A 158 -18.51 22.77 -12.45
N LEU A 159 -17.53 21.88 -12.54
CA LEU A 159 -17.62 20.65 -13.33
C LEU A 159 -18.26 19.51 -12.54
N ASP A 160 -17.89 19.34 -11.27
CA ASP A 160 -18.39 18.29 -10.39
C ASP A 160 -18.46 18.80 -8.93
N PRO A 161 -19.59 19.44 -8.56
CA PRO A 161 -19.80 19.94 -7.19
C PRO A 161 -19.74 18.83 -6.13
N ALA A 162 -20.16 17.62 -6.47
CA ALA A 162 -20.18 16.49 -5.54
C ALA A 162 -18.78 16.02 -5.17
N THR A 163 -17.90 15.88 -6.15
CA THR A 163 -16.50 15.57 -5.92
C THR A 163 -15.79 16.73 -5.21
N ALA A 164 -16.04 17.97 -5.60
CA ALA A 164 -15.42 19.14 -5.00
C ALA A 164 -15.73 19.29 -3.51
N SER A 165 -16.92 18.87 -3.06
CA SER A 165 -17.31 18.90 -1.64
C SER A 165 -16.57 17.87 -0.77
N ARG A 166 -16.02 16.81 -1.37
CA ARG A 166 -15.33 15.72 -0.68
C ARG A 166 -13.80 15.84 -0.73
N VAL A 167 -13.28 16.66 -1.63
CA VAL A 167 -11.84 16.87 -1.78
C VAL A 167 -11.38 17.93 -0.80
N ASP A 168 -10.29 17.64 -0.06
CA ASP A 168 -9.63 18.64 0.77
C ASP A 168 -9.17 19.81 -0.09
N PRO A 169 -9.70 21.04 0.15
CA PRO A 169 -9.41 22.22 -0.66
C PRO A 169 -7.93 22.65 -0.62
N LYS A 170 -7.17 22.20 0.37
CA LYS A 170 -5.72 22.47 0.49
C LYS A 170 -4.86 21.42 -0.19
N ASN A 171 -5.43 20.31 -0.61
CA ASN A 171 -4.69 19.22 -1.23
C ASN A 171 -4.71 19.33 -2.76
N ALA A 172 -3.78 20.12 -3.31
CA ALA A 172 -3.66 20.36 -4.74
C ALA A 172 -3.62 19.05 -5.57
N ARG A 173 -2.96 18.00 -5.08
CA ARG A 173 -2.88 16.71 -5.76
C ARG A 173 -4.23 16.04 -5.93
N ARG A 174 -5.08 16.10 -4.90
CA ARG A 174 -6.43 15.54 -4.97
C ARG A 174 -7.31 16.34 -5.92
N VAL A 175 -7.17 17.68 -5.92
CA VAL A 175 -7.89 18.56 -6.85
C VAL A 175 -7.50 18.24 -8.29
N ILE A 176 -6.18 18.18 -8.58
CA ILE A 176 -5.67 17.82 -9.92
C ILE A 176 -6.17 16.43 -10.32
N ARG A 177 -6.09 15.45 -9.42
CA ARG A 177 -6.54 14.09 -9.74
C ARG A 177 -8.02 14.03 -10.08
N ALA A 178 -8.85 14.78 -9.37
CA ALA A 178 -10.28 14.86 -9.66
C ALA A 178 -10.53 15.46 -11.05
N LEU A 179 -9.85 16.55 -11.39
CA LEU A 179 -9.94 17.17 -12.73
C LEU A 179 -9.44 16.22 -13.83
N GLU A 180 -8.30 15.56 -13.62
CA GLU A 180 -7.75 14.57 -14.55
C GLU A 180 -8.74 13.46 -14.87
N VAL A 181 -9.38 12.90 -13.84
CA VAL A 181 -10.40 11.83 -14.00
C VAL A 181 -11.63 12.31 -14.75
N LEU A 182 -12.10 13.52 -14.46
CA LEU A 182 -13.23 14.14 -15.17
C LEU A 182 -12.93 14.35 -16.66
N GLU A 183 -11.74 14.85 -16.98
CA GLU A 183 -11.34 15.10 -18.37
C GLU A 183 -11.14 13.84 -19.20
N GLN A 184 -10.80 12.73 -18.55
CA GLN A 184 -10.76 11.40 -19.18
C GLN A 184 -12.16 10.84 -19.48
N GLY A 185 -13.24 11.54 -19.11
CA GLY A 185 -14.61 11.06 -19.28
C GLY A 185 -14.96 9.84 -18.41
N SER A 186 -14.17 9.58 -17.39
CA SER A 186 -14.45 8.48 -16.47
C SER A 186 -15.60 8.83 -15.53
N VAL A 187 -16.66 8.03 -15.58
CA VAL A 187 -17.87 8.20 -14.73
C VAL A 187 -17.58 7.79 -13.27
N THR A 188 -16.53 7.04 -13.04
CA THR A 188 -16.10 6.63 -11.69
C THR A 188 -15.18 7.69 -11.11
N HIS A 189 -15.71 8.47 -10.18
CA HIS A 189 -14.96 9.50 -9.46
C HIS A 189 -13.83 8.88 -8.64
N GLY A 190 -12.63 8.75 -9.23
CA GLY A 190 -11.45 8.22 -8.54
C GLY A 190 -10.95 9.06 -7.35
N ALA A 191 -11.69 10.13 -7.00
CA ALA A 191 -11.39 10.98 -5.85
C ALA A 191 -12.13 10.55 -4.55
N SER A 192 -13.16 9.69 -4.65
CA SER A 192 -13.89 9.19 -3.48
C SER A 192 -14.10 7.68 -3.58
N LEU A 193 -13.71 6.97 -2.53
CA LEU A 193 -14.01 5.55 -2.38
C LEU A 193 -15.50 5.38 -2.04
N PRO A 194 -16.17 4.30 -2.50
CA PRO A 194 -17.54 3.97 -2.11
C PRO A 194 -17.66 3.83 -0.59
N GLU A 195 -18.79 4.23 -0.03
CA GLU A 195 -19.07 4.09 1.41
C GLU A 195 -19.21 2.62 1.83
N GLN A 196 -19.71 1.78 0.95
CA GLN A 196 -19.87 0.34 1.16
C GLN A 196 -19.27 -0.43 -0.02
N PRO A 197 -17.95 -0.62 -0.03
CA PRO A 197 -17.30 -1.32 -1.12
C PRO A 197 -17.56 -2.82 -1.08
N ALA A 198 -17.83 -3.43 -2.24
CA ALA A 198 -17.84 -4.87 -2.37
C ALA A 198 -16.43 -5.46 -2.22
N LEU A 199 -16.32 -6.65 -1.65
CA LEU A 199 -15.06 -7.39 -1.62
C LEU A 199 -14.73 -7.90 -3.03
N TRP A 200 -13.45 -7.82 -3.42
CA TRP A 200 -12.95 -8.44 -4.65
C TRP A 200 -13.09 -9.97 -4.61
N GLN A 201 -12.79 -10.58 -3.46
CA GLN A 201 -13.04 -12.00 -3.20
C GLN A 201 -13.95 -12.10 -1.97
N ALA A 202 -15.12 -12.74 -2.13
CA ALA A 202 -16.16 -12.81 -1.10
C ALA A 202 -15.67 -13.46 0.22
N ASP A 203 -14.76 -14.44 0.13
CA ASP A 203 -14.22 -15.15 1.29
C ASP A 203 -12.99 -14.49 1.92
N THR A 204 -12.67 -13.24 1.57
CA THR A 204 -11.56 -12.49 2.18
C THR A 204 -11.76 -12.36 3.69
N ARG A 205 -10.71 -12.65 4.46
CA ARG A 205 -10.68 -12.49 5.91
C ARG A 205 -9.89 -11.24 6.27
N LEU A 206 -10.57 -10.26 6.85
CA LEU A 206 -9.97 -9.00 7.30
C LEU A 206 -9.63 -9.11 8.80
N ILE A 207 -8.37 -8.87 9.14
CA ILE A 207 -7.84 -8.86 10.51
C ILE A 207 -7.30 -7.48 10.80
N GLY A 208 -7.97 -6.74 11.67
CA GLY A 208 -7.53 -5.42 12.13
C GLY A 208 -6.71 -5.52 13.41
N LEU A 209 -5.49 -4.98 13.41
CA LEU A 209 -4.67 -4.87 14.62
C LEU A 209 -4.80 -3.49 15.24
N HIS A 210 -5.09 -3.47 16.52
CA HIS A 210 -5.11 -2.27 17.34
C HIS A 210 -4.17 -2.44 18.54
N VAL A 211 -3.44 -1.39 18.87
CA VAL A 211 -2.57 -1.29 20.03
C VAL A 211 -2.89 0.01 20.72
N ASP A 212 -2.90 0.02 22.05
CA ASP A 212 -3.05 1.24 22.83
C ASP A 212 -2.03 2.30 22.42
N ARG A 213 -2.46 3.57 22.39
CA ARG A 213 -1.64 4.67 21.90
C ARG A 213 -0.33 4.82 22.68
N GLY A 214 -0.34 4.66 24.01
CA GLY A 214 0.86 4.78 24.83
C GLY A 214 1.88 3.71 24.46
N ALA A 215 1.48 2.44 24.44
CA ALA A 215 2.33 1.34 24.03
C ALA A 215 2.80 1.45 22.57
N LEU A 216 1.97 2.01 21.68
CA LEU A 216 2.35 2.22 20.29
C LEU A 216 3.46 3.28 20.15
N VAL A 217 3.37 4.39 20.89
CA VAL A 217 4.39 5.44 20.88
C VAL A 217 5.73 4.87 21.35
N GLU A 218 5.77 4.16 22.49
CA GLU A 218 6.98 3.52 23.00
C GLU A 218 7.63 2.58 21.98
N ARG A 219 6.82 1.77 21.28
CA ARG A 219 7.31 0.88 20.21
C ARG A 219 7.87 1.65 19.02
N LEU A 220 7.23 2.75 18.63
CA LEU A 220 7.68 3.58 17.52
C LEU A 220 8.99 4.29 17.86
N ASP A 221 9.14 4.81 19.08
CA ASP A 221 10.36 5.46 19.54
C ASP A 221 11.52 4.47 19.56
N ALA A 222 11.33 3.28 20.15
CA ALA A 222 12.32 2.22 20.15
C ALA A 222 12.71 1.76 18.72
N ARG A 223 11.71 1.71 17.81
CA ARG A 223 11.94 1.37 16.41
C ARG A 223 12.79 2.41 15.69
N VAL A 224 12.52 3.70 15.90
CA VAL A 224 13.30 4.79 15.32
C VAL A 224 14.73 4.74 15.81
N GLU A 225 14.94 4.55 17.10
CA GLU A 225 16.29 4.38 17.67
C GLU A 225 17.02 3.19 17.03
N GLY A 226 16.35 2.05 16.88
CA GLY A 226 16.90 0.88 16.18
C GLY A 226 17.25 1.17 14.72
N MET A 227 16.45 1.95 14.00
CA MET A 227 16.74 2.37 12.64
C MET A 227 18.01 3.24 12.54
N TRP A 228 18.21 4.16 13.48
CA TRP A 228 19.44 4.95 13.55
C TRP A 228 20.66 4.06 13.76
N GLN A 229 20.60 3.14 14.69
CA GLN A 229 21.70 2.20 15.00
C GLN A 229 21.96 1.24 13.84
N ALA A 230 20.94 0.88 13.06
CA ALA A 230 21.07 0.02 11.88
C ALA A 230 21.65 0.73 10.65
N GLY A 231 21.88 2.05 10.68
CA GLY A 231 22.48 2.80 9.59
C GLY A 231 21.47 3.46 8.64
N LEU A 232 20.32 3.92 9.13
CA LEU A 232 19.32 4.61 8.33
C LEU A 232 19.88 5.80 7.53
N VAL A 233 20.82 6.55 8.10
CA VAL A 233 21.48 7.68 7.42
C VAL A 233 22.26 7.22 6.20
N ASP A 234 23.01 6.14 6.34
CA ASP A 234 23.81 5.57 5.24
C ASP A 234 22.91 5.01 4.13
N GLU A 235 21.77 4.39 4.51
CA GLU A 235 20.75 3.95 3.56
C GLU A 235 20.21 5.14 2.74
N VAL A 236 19.83 6.23 3.41
CA VAL A 236 19.31 7.43 2.72
C VAL A 236 20.36 8.04 1.79
N GLN A 237 21.62 8.16 2.25
CA GLN A 237 22.72 8.67 1.43
C GLN A 237 23.00 7.78 0.21
N GLY A 238 22.89 6.46 0.37
CA GLY A 238 22.96 5.50 -0.73
C GLY A 238 21.88 5.75 -1.78
N LEU A 239 20.63 5.80 -1.34
CA LEU A 239 19.46 6.02 -2.20
C LEU A 239 19.46 7.39 -2.88
N ARG A 240 20.01 8.44 -2.25
CA ARG A 240 20.22 9.75 -2.90
C ARG A 240 21.11 9.63 -4.13
N ARG A 241 22.21 8.87 -4.03
CA ARG A 241 23.08 8.61 -5.19
C ARG A 241 22.39 7.83 -6.30
N GLU A 242 21.37 7.02 -5.95
CA GLU A 242 20.52 6.29 -6.87
C GLU A 242 19.33 7.12 -7.40
N GLY A 243 19.21 8.38 -7.00
CA GLY A 243 18.20 9.31 -7.50
C GLY A 243 16.89 9.32 -6.73
N LEU A 244 16.90 9.02 -5.43
CA LEU A 244 15.72 9.10 -4.53
C LEU A 244 14.98 10.45 -4.66
N GLU A 245 15.73 11.55 -4.80
CA GLU A 245 15.18 12.91 -4.91
C GLU A 245 14.39 13.14 -6.20
N ASN A 246 14.61 12.32 -7.22
CA ASN A 246 13.88 12.38 -8.48
C ASN A 246 12.58 11.57 -8.46
N GLY A 247 12.39 10.74 -7.45
CA GLY A 247 11.22 9.87 -7.32
C GLY A 247 9.99 10.61 -6.78
N ALA A 248 8.90 10.64 -7.52
CA ALA A 248 7.67 11.33 -7.13
C ALA A 248 7.05 10.82 -5.82
N THR A 249 7.29 9.57 -5.45
CA THR A 249 6.68 8.89 -4.30
C THR A 249 7.72 8.56 -3.22
N ALA A 250 8.82 7.91 -3.56
CA ALA A 250 9.83 7.41 -2.61
C ALA A 250 10.43 8.53 -1.75
N GLN A 251 10.79 9.68 -2.35
CA GLN A 251 11.35 10.83 -1.62
C GLN A 251 10.46 11.37 -0.49
N ARG A 252 9.17 11.02 -0.49
CA ARG A 252 8.19 11.49 0.50
C ARG A 252 7.93 10.48 1.61
N ALA A 253 8.66 9.41 1.65
CA ALA A 253 8.57 8.43 2.73
C ALA A 253 8.92 9.12 4.07
N ILE A 254 8.14 8.81 5.10
CA ILE A 254 8.37 9.33 6.45
C ILE A 254 9.77 8.89 6.90
N GLY A 255 10.52 9.82 7.47
CA GLY A 255 11.93 9.60 7.85
C GLY A 255 12.89 9.95 6.71
N TYR A 256 12.70 9.43 5.51
CA TYR A 256 13.55 9.74 4.36
C TYR A 256 13.48 11.21 3.96
N LEU A 257 12.26 11.77 3.83
CA LEU A 257 12.08 13.18 3.51
C LEU A 257 12.83 14.11 4.48
N SER A 258 12.80 13.79 5.78
CA SER A 258 13.50 14.59 6.78
C SER A 258 15.01 14.49 6.65
N LEU A 259 15.55 13.32 6.28
CA LEU A 259 16.98 13.07 6.16
C LEU A 259 17.57 13.54 4.82
N ILE A 260 16.77 13.67 3.77
CA ILE A 260 17.20 14.23 2.48
C ILE A 260 17.69 15.69 2.66
N HIS A 261 17.14 16.41 3.63
CA HIS A 261 17.44 17.82 3.88
C HIS A 261 18.49 18.05 4.97
N ILE A 262 19.10 17.01 5.51
CA ILE A 262 20.25 17.07 6.44
C ILE A 262 21.54 16.86 5.66
#